data_221a4094bdbc563119427106691ee84b
#
_entry.id   221a4094bdbc563119427106691ee84b
#
_cell.length_a   1.000
_cell.length_b   1.000
_cell.length_c   1.000
_cell.angle_alpha   90.00
_cell.angle_beta   90.00
_cell.angle_gamma   90.00
#
_symmetry.space_group_name_H-M   'P 1'
#
loop_
_entity.id
_entity.type
_entity.pdbx_description
1 polymer ?
#
loop_
_entity_poly.entity_id
_entity_poly.type
_entity_poly.pdbx_seq_one_letter_code
_entity_poly.pdbx_strand_id
1 'polypeptide(L)'
;MNIDIENFELDKLNPEILNVMNYLNYYLENNWNIQKTKNSYIVKKKDSKIYILLNSKFIDINYDDIPDKNKYISCFLFNTLNNGWKIKKNKNEYVFIKKHEGKKEYYSTKYLNTFMKDNFKLN
;
A
#
# COMPACT_ATOMS: atom_id res chain seq x y z
N MET A 1 -0.17 5.49 16.37
CA MET A 1 0.50 4.86 15.23
C MET A 1 1.68 5.71 14.84
N ASN A 2 2.88 5.12 14.73
CA ASN A 2 4.13 5.88 14.53
C ASN A 2 4.52 6.05 13.06
N ILE A 3 3.76 5.48 12.15
CA ILE A 3 3.98 5.70 10.73
C ILE A 3 3.54 7.11 10.40
N ASP A 4 4.41 7.86 9.74
CA ASP A 4 4.07 9.21 9.27
C ASP A 4 2.92 9.12 8.29
N ILE A 5 1.78 9.67 8.69
CA ILE A 5 0.56 9.67 7.89
C ILE A 5 0.18 11.07 7.43
N GLU A 6 1.13 11.98 7.47
CA GLU A 6 0.89 13.33 6.99
C GLU A 6 0.41 13.30 5.53
N ASN A 7 -0.67 13.99 5.27
CA ASN A 7 -1.21 14.18 3.92
C ASN A 7 -1.80 12.94 3.25
N PHE A 8 -2.49 12.08 4.02
CA PHE A 8 -3.32 11.04 3.42
C PHE A 8 -4.56 11.68 2.77
N GLU A 9 -4.41 12.12 1.56
CA GLU A 9 -5.53 12.67 0.80
C GLU A 9 -5.90 11.73 -0.33
N LEU A 10 -7.12 11.21 -0.28
CA LEU A 10 -7.65 10.33 -1.31
C LEU A 10 -7.69 11.04 -2.66
N ASP A 11 -7.90 12.36 -2.64
CA ASP A 11 -7.99 13.19 -3.84
C ASP A 11 -6.71 13.20 -4.68
N LYS A 12 -5.58 12.86 -4.07
CA LYS A 12 -4.29 12.81 -4.76
C LYS A 12 -4.06 11.49 -5.51
N LEU A 13 -4.92 10.51 -5.29
CA LEU A 13 -4.85 9.26 -6.02
C LEU A 13 -5.58 9.41 -7.34
N ASN A 14 -4.83 9.47 -8.43
CA ASN A 14 -5.44 9.38 -9.74
C ASN A 14 -5.78 7.91 -10.05
N PRO A 15 -6.64 7.64 -11.05
CA PRO A 15 -7.04 6.28 -11.38
C PRO A 15 -5.88 5.33 -11.68
N GLU A 16 -4.81 5.82 -12.31
CA GLU A 16 -3.65 5.01 -12.62
C GLU A 16 -2.91 4.55 -11.36
N ILE A 17 -2.69 5.47 -10.43
CA ILE A 17 -2.06 5.16 -9.14
C ILE A 17 -2.93 4.18 -8.36
N LEU A 18 -4.23 4.41 -8.36
CA LEU A 18 -5.18 3.52 -7.67
C LEU A 18 -5.12 2.11 -8.22
N ASN A 19 -5.06 1.96 -9.54
CA ASN A 19 -4.92 0.64 -10.17
C ASN A 19 -3.61 -0.05 -9.75
N VAL A 20 -2.50 0.67 -9.76
CA VAL A 20 -1.22 0.12 -9.32
C VAL A 20 -1.30 -0.32 -7.85
N MET A 21 -1.87 0.50 -6.98
CA MET A 21 -1.99 0.18 -5.56
C MET A 21 -2.89 -1.03 -5.32
N ASN A 22 -4.00 -1.16 -6.07
CA ASN A 22 -4.85 -2.35 -5.99
C ASN A 22 -4.10 -3.61 -6.40
N TYR A 23 -3.27 -3.50 -7.43
CA TYR A 23 -2.45 -4.60 -7.89
C TYR A 23 -1.42 -5.01 -6.84
N LEU A 24 -0.76 -4.02 -6.23
CA LEU A 24 0.18 -4.27 -5.13
C LEU A 24 -0.52 -4.90 -3.93
N ASN A 25 -1.72 -4.44 -3.62
CA ASN A 25 -2.49 -5.03 -2.52
C ASN A 25 -2.81 -6.51 -2.78
N TYR A 26 -3.08 -6.87 -4.02
CA TYR A 26 -3.27 -8.27 -4.39
C TYR A 26 -2.02 -9.11 -4.04
N TYR A 27 -0.83 -8.62 -4.40
CA TYR A 27 0.40 -9.30 -4.03
C TYR A 27 0.58 -9.36 -2.52
N LEU A 28 0.28 -8.26 -1.83
CA LEU A 28 0.39 -8.22 -0.37
C LEU A 28 -0.52 -9.25 0.30
N GLU A 29 -1.76 -9.38 -0.20
CA GLU A 29 -2.71 -10.38 0.30
C GLU A 29 -2.26 -11.82 0.02
N ASN A 30 -1.41 -12.03 -0.96
CA ASN A 30 -0.83 -13.32 -1.30
C ASN A 30 0.56 -13.54 -0.69
N ASN A 31 0.87 -12.81 0.38
CA ASN A 31 2.09 -12.95 1.18
C ASN A 31 3.38 -12.49 0.48
N TRP A 32 3.27 -11.61 -0.50
CA TRP A 32 4.42 -10.94 -1.08
C TRP A 32 4.79 -9.70 -0.27
N ASN A 33 6.07 -9.38 -0.21
CA ASN A 33 6.53 -8.11 0.33
C ASN A 33 6.47 -7.05 -0.76
N ILE A 34 6.14 -5.82 -0.41
CA ILE A 34 6.12 -4.72 -1.36
C ILE A 34 6.99 -3.57 -0.87
N GLN A 35 7.67 -2.91 -1.79
CA GLN A 35 8.46 -1.72 -1.49
C GLN A 35 8.57 -0.86 -2.74
N LYS A 36 8.89 0.42 -2.55
CA LYS A 36 9.12 1.35 -3.65
C LYS A 36 10.61 1.56 -3.85
N THR A 37 11.02 1.53 -5.11
CA THR A 37 12.36 1.98 -5.52
C THR A 37 12.24 3.32 -6.24
N LYS A 38 13.37 3.84 -6.75
CA LYS A 38 13.38 5.12 -7.45
C LYS A 38 12.40 5.16 -8.63
N ASN A 39 12.35 4.08 -9.42
CA ASN A 39 11.60 4.05 -10.69
C ASN A 39 10.51 2.98 -10.74
N SER A 40 10.32 2.24 -9.67
CA SER A 40 9.40 1.09 -9.71
C SER A 40 8.93 0.71 -8.31
N TYR A 41 7.94 -0.17 -8.29
CA TYR A 41 7.59 -0.93 -7.10
C TYR A 41 8.15 -2.33 -7.28
N ILE A 42 8.64 -2.91 -6.20
CA ILE A 42 9.16 -4.28 -6.19
C ILE A 42 8.23 -5.13 -5.32
N VAL A 43 7.78 -6.25 -5.87
CA VAL A 43 7.10 -7.28 -5.10
C VAL A 43 8.01 -8.48 -5.02
N LYS A 44 8.19 -9.02 -3.82
CA LYS A 44 9.15 -10.08 -3.56
C LYS A 44 8.55 -11.15 -2.66
N LYS A 45 8.76 -12.42 -3.04
CA LYS A 45 8.36 -13.59 -2.25
C LYS A 45 9.42 -14.67 -2.44
N LYS A 46 10.12 -15.04 -1.35
CA LYS A 46 11.23 -15.99 -1.40
C LYS A 46 12.24 -15.56 -2.48
N ASP A 47 12.46 -16.40 -3.49
CA ASP A 47 13.42 -16.12 -4.57
C ASP A 47 12.81 -15.40 -5.76
N SER A 48 11.50 -15.18 -5.75
CA SER A 48 10.78 -14.49 -6.83
C SER A 48 10.76 -12.99 -6.60
N LYS A 49 11.03 -12.23 -7.66
CA LYS A 49 11.07 -10.77 -7.61
C LYS A 49 10.49 -10.20 -8.89
N ILE A 50 9.50 -9.34 -8.75
CA ILE A 50 8.82 -8.72 -9.89
C ILE A 50 8.95 -7.21 -9.76
N TYR A 51 9.32 -6.55 -10.84
CA TYR A 51 9.38 -5.08 -10.91
C TYR A 51 8.14 -4.56 -11.60
N ILE A 52 7.49 -3.59 -10.97
CA ILE A 52 6.31 -2.95 -11.51
C ILE A 52 6.65 -1.48 -11.72
N LEU A 53 6.71 -1.07 -12.98
CA LEU A 53 7.08 0.30 -13.33
C LEU A 53 5.99 1.27 -12.85
N LEU A 54 6.40 2.47 -12.44
CA LEU A 54 5.47 3.47 -11.90
C LEU A 54 4.40 3.90 -12.89
N ASN A 55 4.71 3.80 -14.18
CA ASN A 55 3.79 4.19 -15.25
C ASN A 55 3.11 2.99 -15.93
N SER A 56 3.18 1.81 -15.32
CA SER A 56 2.53 0.63 -15.87
C SER A 56 1.01 0.82 -15.87
N LYS A 57 0.41 0.47 -16.98
CA LYS A 57 -1.05 0.42 -17.09
C LYS A 57 -1.48 -1.03 -16.89
N PHE A 58 -2.26 -1.24 -15.85
CA PHE A 58 -2.87 -2.52 -15.60
C PHE A 58 -4.32 -2.49 -16.09
N ILE A 59 -5.09 -3.50 -15.72
CA ILE A 59 -6.50 -3.59 -16.09
C ILE A 59 -7.22 -2.28 -15.78
N ASP A 60 -7.95 -1.75 -16.75
CA ASP A 60 -8.78 -0.57 -16.56
C ASP A 60 -9.90 -0.91 -15.56
N ILE A 61 -9.69 -0.54 -14.31
CA ILE A 61 -10.71 -0.66 -13.29
C ILE A 61 -11.40 0.70 -13.19
N ASN A 62 -12.72 0.69 -13.34
CA ASN A 62 -13.49 1.91 -13.13
C ASN A 62 -13.37 2.33 -11.65
N TYR A 63 -12.97 3.57 -11.42
CA TYR A 63 -12.79 4.10 -10.07
C TYR A 63 -14.04 3.90 -9.20
N ASP A 64 -15.22 4.10 -9.78
CA ASP A 64 -16.49 3.97 -9.05
C ASP A 64 -16.81 2.52 -8.67
N ASP A 65 -16.23 1.54 -9.37
CA ASP A 65 -16.44 0.13 -9.09
C ASP A 65 -15.52 -0.41 -8.01
N ILE A 66 -14.55 0.40 -7.55
CA ILE A 66 -13.63 -0.01 -6.51
C ILE A 66 -14.30 0.18 -5.15
N PRO A 67 -14.37 -0.88 -4.32
CA PRO A 67 -14.90 -0.76 -2.97
C PRO A 67 -14.15 0.30 -2.17
N ASP A 68 -14.86 1.04 -1.32
CA ASP A 68 -14.26 2.07 -0.47
C ASP A 68 -13.09 1.55 0.37
N LYS A 69 -13.21 0.34 0.87
CA LYS A 69 -12.14 -0.32 1.63
C LYS A 69 -10.85 -0.39 0.81
N ASN A 70 -10.95 -0.70 -0.48
CA ASN A 70 -9.79 -0.80 -1.35
C ASN A 70 -9.20 0.58 -1.66
N LYS A 71 -10.04 1.61 -1.70
CA LYS A 71 -9.56 2.98 -1.86
C LYS A 71 -8.76 3.44 -0.65
N TYR A 72 -9.22 3.11 0.55
CA TYR A 72 -8.50 3.42 1.80
C TYR A 72 -7.14 2.73 1.83
N ILE A 73 -7.12 1.43 1.59
CA ILE A 73 -5.86 0.68 1.63
C ILE A 73 -4.90 1.16 0.53
N SER A 74 -5.41 1.50 -0.64
CA SER A 74 -4.58 2.02 -1.73
C SER A 74 -3.94 3.35 -1.36
N CYS A 75 -4.69 4.24 -0.75
CA CYS A 75 -4.18 5.52 -0.26
C CYS A 75 -3.09 5.30 0.80
N PHE A 76 -3.35 4.40 1.74
CA PHE A 76 -2.40 4.06 2.79
C PHE A 76 -1.11 3.47 2.21
N LEU A 77 -1.22 2.51 1.30
CA LEU A 77 -0.06 1.90 0.65
C LEU A 77 0.75 2.93 -0.13
N PHE A 78 0.09 3.77 -0.89
CA PHE A 78 0.76 4.80 -1.67
C PHE A 78 1.61 5.70 -0.77
N ASN A 79 1.03 6.18 0.32
CA ASN A 79 1.73 7.09 1.22
C ASN A 79 2.87 6.40 1.99
N THR A 80 2.62 5.19 2.52
CA THR A 80 3.65 4.47 3.26
C THR A 80 4.82 4.06 2.38
N LEU A 81 4.54 3.58 1.17
CA LEU A 81 5.60 3.22 0.21
C LEU A 81 6.41 4.44 -0.21
N ASN A 82 5.74 5.58 -0.44
CA ASN A 82 6.44 6.82 -0.81
C ASN A 82 7.30 7.36 0.34
N ASN A 83 6.98 7.02 1.58
CA ASN A 83 7.78 7.40 2.75
C ASN A 83 8.91 6.42 3.05
N GLY A 84 9.12 5.45 2.18
CA GLY A 84 10.26 4.53 2.29
C GLY A 84 10.02 3.27 3.09
N TRP A 85 8.78 2.99 3.47
CA TRP A 85 8.45 1.77 4.18
C TRP A 85 8.37 0.58 3.22
N LYS A 86 8.90 -0.56 3.66
CA LYS A 86 8.65 -1.85 3.07
C LYS A 86 7.49 -2.47 3.81
N ILE A 87 6.57 -3.08 3.10
CA ILE A 87 5.34 -3.62 3.69
C ILE A 87 5.25 -5.11 3.38
N LYS A 88 4.89 -5.89 4.40
CA LYS A 88 4.52 -7.28 4.22
C LYS A 88 3.31 -7.59 5.09
N LYS A 89 2.54 -8.60 4.71
CA LYS A 89 1.38 -9.04 5.47
C LYS A 89 1.56 -10.49 5.87
N ASN A 90 1.44 -10.74 7.16
CA ASN A 90 1.28 -12.08 7.71
C ASN A 90 -0.20 -12.22 8.06
N LYS A 91 -0.77 -13.41 8.00
CA LYS A 91 -2.19 -13.71 8.26
C LYS A 91 -3.09 -12.55 8.69
N ASN A 92 -2.96 -12.06 9.92
CA ASN A 92 -3.80 -11.00 10.49
C ASN A 92 -3.01 -9.75 10.89
N GLU A 93 -1.80 -9.60 10.35
CA GLU A 93 -0.89 -8.55 10.78
C GLU A 93 -0.15 -7.95 9.60
N TYR A 94 -0.05 -6.62 9.58
CA TYR A 94 0.82 -5.90 8.67
C TYR A 94 2.13 -5.58 9.37
N VAL A 95 3.25 -5.75 8.66
CA VAL A 95 4.58 -5.43 9.14
C VAL A 95 5.17 -4.35 8.24
N PHE A 96 5.57 -3.24 8.86
CA PHE A 96 6.16 -2.11 8.17
C PHE A 96 7.62 -1.99 8.60
N ILE A 97 8.52 -1.96 7.62
CA ILE A 97 9.96 -1.94 7.88
C ILE A 97 10.60 -0.75 7.18
N LYS A 98 11.37 0.03 7.93
CA LYS A 98 12.13 1.16 7.41
C LYS A 98 13.58 0.96 7.82
N LYS A 99 14.33 0.21 7.01
CA LYS A 99 15.68 -0.28 7.37
C LYS A 99 16.68 0.85 7.68
N HIS A 100 16.64 1.93 6.88
CA HIS A 100 17.60 3.03 7.05
C HIS A 100 17.44 3.77 8.38
N GLU A 101 16.27 3.66 9.01
CA GLU A 101 15.99 4.30 10.28
C GLU A 101 15.87 3.28 11.41
N GLY A 102 16.12 1.99 11.12
CA GLY A 102 16.01 0.93 12.11
C GLY A 102 14.61 0.74 12.68
N LYS A 103 13.59 1.15 11.93
CA LYS A 103 12.21 1.08 12.39
C LYS A 103 11.51 -0.18 11.88
N LYS A 104 10.76 -0.82 12.76
CA LYS A 104 9.92 -1.96 12.42
C LYS A 104 8.66 -1.89 13.26
N GLU A 105 7.51 -1.89 12.61
CA GLU A 105 6.23 -1.74 13.29
C GLU A 105 5.25 -2.81 12.84
N TYR A 106 4.41 -3.26 13.78
CA TYR A 106 3.44 -4.32 13.58
C TYR A 106 2.05 -3.80 13.91
N TYR A 107 1.09 -4.01 13.02
CA TYR A 107 -0.29 -3.61 13.24
C TYR A 107 -1.24 -4.72 12.82
N SER A 108 -2.21 -5.04 13.68
CA SER A 108 -3.24 -6.01 13.31
C SER A 108 -4.09 -5.46 12.15
N THR A 109 -4.60 -6.36 11.32
CA THR A 109 -5.48 -5.98 10.21
C THR A 109 -6.70 -5.22 10.71
N LYS A 110 -7.28 -5.67 11.84
CA LYS A 110 -8.45 -5.03 12.44
C LYS A 110 -8.14 -3.59 12.88
N TYR A 111 -7.02 -3.40 13.57
CA TYR A 111 -6.60 -2.06 14.01
C TYR A 111 -6.39 -1.14 12.83
N LEU A 112 -5.68 -1.62 11.82
CA LEU A 112 -5.35 -0.82 10.66
C LEU A 112 -6.61 -0.43 9.86
N ASN A 113 -7.55 -1.35 9.71
CA ASN A 113 -8.82 -1.06 9.05
C ASN A 113 -9.60 0.03 9.79
N THR A 114 -9.66 -0.05 11.11
CA THR A 114 -10.31 0.97 11.94
C THR A 114 -9.59 2.32 11.81
N PHE A 115 -8.27 2.29 11.87
CA PHE A 115 -7.45 3.49 11.72
C PHE A 115 -7.71 4.19 10.38
N MET A 116 -7.71 3.43 9.29
CA MET A 116 -7.93 3.98 7.96
C MET A 116 -9.33 4.57 7.83
N LYS A 117 -10.34 3.87 8.35
CA LYS A 117 -11.72 4.34 8.32
C LYS A 117 -11.90 5.67 9.08
N ASP A 118 -11.21 5.81 10.22
CA ASP A 118 -11.33 6.99 11.07
C ASP A 118 -10.55 8.19 10.53
N ASN A 119 -9.48 7.95 9.79
CA ASN A 119 -8.56 9.02 9.36
C ASN A 119 -8.66 9.38 7.88
N PHE A 120 -9.28 8.55 7.07
CA PHE A 120 -9.46 8.83 5.66
C PHE A 120 -10.91 9.22 5.38
N LYS A 121 -11.09 10.43 4.89
CA LYS A 121 -12.43 10.89 4.51
C LYS A 121 -12.65 10.63 3.04
N LEU A 122 -13.66 9.84 2.74
CA LEU A 122 -14.16 9.68 1.39
C LEU A 122 -15.22 10.74 1.14
N ASN A 123 -15.00 11.52 0.12
CA ASN A 123 -16.02 12.47 -0.35
C ASN A 123 -16.91 11.77 -1.37
#